data_6c85f56b53033425faba31daaa3497b6
#
_entry.id   6c85f56b53033425faba31daaa3497b6
#
_cell.length_a   1.000
_cell.length_b   1.000
_cell.length_c   1.000
_cell.angle_alpha   90.00
_cell.angle_beta   90.00
_cell.angle_gamma   90.00
#
_symmetry.space_group_name_H-M   'P 1'
#
loop_
_entity.id
_entity.type
_entity.pdbx_description
1 polymer ?
#
loop_
_entity_poly.entity_id
_entity_poly.type
_entity_poly.pdbx_seq_one_letter_code
_entity_poly.pdbx_strand_id
1 'polypeptide(L)'
;MTALPERQNSTAAAIFSQYEKSAEAGQRPHLGASELGHECERYLWLSFRWAKQPDFDGRMLRLFESGQLAEPRLIANLRAIGVEVSDRDEKGQQWRFNAVGGHVGGSMDGAALGLPEAPKTWHVLEFKTANAKSFAAMVKKGVKDSKPQHWSQMQLYMGWAGLDRAMYLVVNKDTDDIHSERIEFDRKEFDRLYDRAHRIVTGVEPAITLGENAEYFSCKYCRFKDQCYATEAPQVNCRTCCHSTPELDGDAKWSCAEHKKDLTVDEQRKGCRDHRHIPVLMGRFAELVDANENNLLTYRNKMTEKEFQQTVYSSQEITDCQDKAMLGDDLANALKIEMDATVSRGSGFDDMPDDLPWQGPIIVKKPKERAKK
;
A
#
# COMPACT_ATOMS: atom_id res chain seq x y z
N MET A 1 -7.96 -45.99 -8.16
CA MET A 1 -8.75 -45.35 -7.09
C MET A 1 -9.01 -43.94 -7.57
N THR A 2 -10.25 -43.62 -7.88
CA THR A 2 -10.65 -42.24 -8.25
C THR A 2 -10.57 -41.37 -7.01
N ALA A 3 -9.75 -40.32 -7.04
CA ALA A 3 -9.71 -39.34 -5.96
C ALA A 3 -11.09 -38.70 -5.82
N LEU A 4 -11.59 -38.60 -4.60
CA LEU A 4 -12.82 -37.85 -4.35
C LEU A 4 -12.55 -36.36 -4.70
N PRO A 5 -13.50 -35.69 -5.39
CA PRO A 5 -13.35 -34.26 -5.68
C PRO A 5 -13.15 -33.50 -4.37
N GLU A 6 -12.20 -32.57 -4.36
CA GLU A 6 -11.98 -31.71 -3.22
C GLU A 6 -13.29 -30.99 -2.86
N ARG A 7 -13.66 -31.03 -1.57
CA ARG A 7 -14.84 -30.31 -1.10
C ARG A 7 -14.59 -28.82 -1.26
N GLN A 8 -15.26 -28.16 -2.19
CA GLN A 8 -15.18 -26.72 -2.44
C GLN A 8 -15.58 -25.86 -1.21
N ASN A 9 -16.28 -26.45 -0.23
CA ASN A 9 -16.77 -25.78 0.97
C ASN A 9 -16.23 -26.46 2.24
N SER A 10 -14.99 -26.17 2.62
CA SER A 10 -14.47 -26.57 3.93
C SER A 10 -14.74 -25.48 4.98
N THR A 11 -14.87 -25.88 6.26
CA THR A 11 -14.97 -24.93 7.38
C THR A 11 -13.80 -23.93 7.40
N ALA A 12 -12.60 -24.37 7.09
CA ALA A 12 -11.42 -23.51 7.01
C ALA A 12 -11.56 -22.46 5.89
N ALA A 13 -12.02 -22.86 4.70
CA ALA A 13 -12.28 -21.92 3.60
C ALA A 13 -13.36 -20.90 3.95
N ALA A 14 -14.44 -21.33 4.62
CA ALA A 14 -15.50 -20.43 5.08
C ALA A 14 -14.99 -19.40 6.12
N ILE A 15 -14.10 -19.83 7.03
CA ILE A 15 -13.46 -18.92 7.99
C ILE A 15 -12.61 -17.88 7.25
N PHE A 16 -11.73 -18.27 6.32
CA PHE A 16 -10.90 -17.34 5.55
C PHE A 16 -11.74 -16.37 4.72
N SER A 17 -12.77 -16.87 4.03
CA SER A 17 -13.70 -16.01 3.29
C SER A 17 -14.42 -14.99 4.19
N GLN A 18 -14.71 -15.34 5.46
CA GLN A 18 -15.30 -14.38 6.40
C GLN A 18 -14.30 -13.27 6.77
N TYR A 19 -13.01 -13.57 6.96
CA TYR A 19 -11.99 -12.54 7.16
C TYR A 19 -11.91 -11.59 5.97
N GLU A 20 -11.93 -12.10 4.74
CA GLU A 20 -11.92 -11.29 3.51
C GLU A 20 -13.13 -10.37 3.41
N LYS A 21 -14.33 -10.87 3.73
CA LYS A 21 -15.57 -10.08 3.75
C LYS A 21 -15.60 -9.02 4.83
N SER A 22 -14.97 -9.30 5.98
CA SER A 22 -14.95 -8.37 7.13
C SER A 22 -13.78 -7.38 7.05
N ALA A 23 -12.85 -7.56 6.10
CA ALA A 23 -11.74 -6.65 5.91
C ALA A 23 -12.25 -5.26 5.51
N GLU A 24 -11.78 -4.23 6.21
CA GLU A 24 -12.07 -2.86 5.84
C GLU A 24 -11.51 -2.58 4.44
N ALA A 25 -12.37 -2.07 3.57
CA ALA A 25 -11.96 -1.72 2.22
C ALA A 25 -11.03 -0.50 2.24
N GLY A 26 -9.91 -0.64 1.54
CA GLY A 26 -9.05 0.48 1.20
C GLY A 26 -7.76 0.58 2.03
N GLN A 27 -6.85 1.37 1.49
CA GLN A 27 -5.54 1.62 2.09
C GLN A 27 -5.64 2.66 3.21
N ARG A 28 -4.66 2.64 4.11
CA ARG A 28 -4.54 3.65 5.17
C ARG A 28 -4.41 5.05 4.56
N PRO A 29 -5.02 6.10 5.17
CA PRO A 29 -4.93 7.46 4.65
C PRO A 29 -3.55 8.10 4.83
N HIS A 30 -2.67 7.51 5.62
CA HIS A 30 -1.30 7.98 5.87
C HIS A 30 -0.27 6.87 5.57
N LEU A 31 0.95 7.25 5.26
CA LEU A 31 2.07 6.33 5.16
C LEU A 31 2.49 5.90 6.58
N GLY A 32 2.47 4.61 6.84
CA GLY A 32 2.75 4.06 8.16
C GLY A 32 4.23 4.14 8.55
N ALA A 33 4.52 4.45 9.81
CA ALA A 33 5.88 4.38 10.37
C ALA A 33 6.53 3.01 10.14
N SER A 34 5.74 1.94 10.21
CA SER A 34 6.18 0.56 9.94
C SER A 34 6.64 0.31 8.51
N GLU A 35 6.23 1.14 7.54
CA GLU A 35 6.63 1.02 6.15
C GLU A 35 7.87 1.86 5.81
N LEU A 36 8.11 2.98 6.52
CA LEU A 36 9.19 3.94 6.18
C LEU A 36 10.59 3.34 6.20
N GLY A 37 10.81 2.25 6.93
CA GLY A 37 12.04 1.47 6.89
C GLY A 37 12.21 0.58 5.65
N HIS A 38 11.23 0.53 4.73
CA HIS A 38 11.32 -0.29 3.52
C HIS A 38 12.47 0.19 2.62
N GLU A 39 13.27 -0.73 2.07
CA GLU A 39 14.47 -0.39 1.31
C GLU A 39 14.19 0.40 0.01
N CYS A 40 13.03 0.16 -0.63
CA CYS A 40 12.65 0.78 -1.90
C CYS A 40 11.81 2.05 -1.69
N GLU A 41 12.35 3.23 -2.02
CA GLU A 41 11.60 4.50 -1.96
C GLU A 41 10.46 4.56 -2.99
N ARG A 42 10.64 3.92 -4.16
CA ARG A 42 9.58 3.81 -5.16
C ARG A 42 8.37 3.04 -4.63
N TYR A 43 8.61 1.95 -3.88
CA TYR A 43 7.53 1.22 -3.20
C TYR A 43 6.75 2.13 -2.25
N LEU A 44 7.43 2.94 -1.45
CA LEU A 44 6.80 3.87 -0.50
C LEU A 44 5.97 4.92 -1.21
N TRP A 45 6.49 5.51 -2.29
CA TRP A 45 5.76 6.50 -3.09
C TRP A 45 4.51 5.91 -3.74
N LEU A 46 4.61 4.72 -4.36
CA LEU A 46 3.47 4.01 -4.94
C LEU A 46 2.43 3.60 -3.89
N SER A 47 2.87 3.19 -2.68
CA SER A 47 1.99 2.94 -1.54
C SER A 47 1.26 4.20 -1.10
N PHE A 48 1.96 5.30 -0.93
CA PHE A 48 1.39 6.59 -0.54
C PHE A 48 0.35 7.09 -1.56
N ARG A 49 0.59 6.86 -2.85
CA ARG A 49 -0.31 7.22 -3.95
C ARG A 49 -1.42 6.20 -4.20
N TRP A 50 -1.50 5.11 -3.45
CA TRP A 50 -2.48 4.03 -3.64
C TRP A 50 -2.49 3.48 -5.06
N ALA A 51 -1.31 3.37 -5.68
CA ALA A 51 -1.19 2.94 -7.07
C ALA A 51 -1.70 1.50 -7.30
N LYS A 52 -1.66 0.66 -6.26
CA LYS A 52 -2.24 -0.69 -6.23
C LYS A 52 -2.67 -1.03 -4.81
N GLN A 53 -3.89 -1.52 -4.64
CA GLN A 53 -4.35 -1.98 -3.33
C GLN A 53 -3.59 -3.24 -2.91
N PRO A 54 -3.25 -3.39 -1.61
CA PRO A 54 -2.80 -4.66 -1.10
C PRO A 54 -3.95 -5.67 -1.21
N ASP A 55 -3.60 -6.87 -1.64
CA ASP A 55 -4.51 -8.01 -1.69
C ASP A 55 -4.05 -9.01 -0.62
N PHE A 56 -4.85 -9.15 0.43
CA PHE A 56 -4.57 -10.06 1.53
C PHE A 56 -5.63 -11.15 1.58
N ASP A 57 -5.19 -12.40 1.42
CA ASP A 57 -6.05 -13.55 1.64
C ASP A 57 -6.52 -13.66 3.11
N GLY A 58 -7.61 -14.38 3.33
CA GLY A 58 -8.18 -14.54 4.67
C GLY A 58 -7.22 -15.15 5.69
N ARG A 59 -6.28 -15.98 5.23
CA ARG A 59 -5.21 -16.53 6.08
C ARG A 59 -4.25 -15.42 6.54
N MET A 60 -3.88 -14.50 5.66
CA MET A 60 -2.99 -13.39 6.00
C MET A 60 -3.67 -12.41 6.97
N LEU A 61 -4.95 -12.08 6.72
CA LEU A 61 -5.75 -11.24 7.62
C LEU A 61 -5.84 -11.85 9.02
N ARG A 62 -6.10 -13.16 9.12
CA ARG A 62 -6.09 -13.88 10.39
C ARG A 62 -4.71 -13.90 11.07
N LEU A 63 -3.62 -13.93 10.27
CA LEU A 63 -2.27 -13.82 10.81
C LEU A 63 -2.02 -12.44 11.43
N PHE A 64 -2.53 -11.36 10.85
CA PHE A 64 -2.45 -10.00 11.43
C PHE A 64 -3.20 -9.92 12.75
N GLU A 65 -4.41 -10.47 12.84
CA GLU A 65 -5.18 -10.54 14.07
C GLU A 65 -4.41 -11.29 15.17
N SER A 66 -3.75 -12.40 14.84
CA SER A 66 -2.91 -13.14 15.82
C SER A 66 -1.78 -12.28 16.40
N GLY A 67 -1.23 -11.34 15.61
CA GLY A 67 -0.28 -10.34 16.11
C GLY A 67 -0.93 -9.37 17.10
N GLN A 68 -2.08 -8.81 16.73
CA GLN A 68 -2.84 -7.87 17.56
C GLN A 68 -3.27 -8.49 18.90
N LEU A 69 -3.67 -9.76 18.91
CA LEU A 69 -4.05 -10.48 20.14
C LEU A 69 -2.87 -10.74 21.10
N ALA A 70 -1.63 -10.70 20.61
CA ALA A 70 -0.44 -10.85 21.47
C ALA A 70 -0.12 -9.57 22.28
N GLU A 71 -0.47 -8.38 21.78
CA GLU A 71 -0.13 -7.10 22.40
C GLU A 71 -0.71 -6.96 23.82
N PRO A 72 -2.03 -7.17 24.08
CA PRO A 72 -2.59 -7.06 25.43
C PRO A 72 -1.98 -8.07 26.41
N ARG A 73 -1.60 -9.25 25.93
CA ARG A 73 -0.94 -10.29 26.75
C ARG A 73 0.44 -9.83 27.21
N LEU A 74 1.24 -9.25 26.31
CA LEU A 74 2.56 -8.71 26.65
C LEU A 74 2.47 -7.52 27.61
N ILE A 75 1.51 -6.63 27.44
CA ILE A 75 1.22 -5.53 28.37
C ILE A 75 0.90 -6.09 29.76
N ALA A 76 0.01 -7.09 29.85
CA ALA A 76 -0.34 -7.72 31.10
C ALA A 76 0.87 -8.39 31.77
N ASN A 77 1.74 -9.05 31.02
CA ASN A 77 2.96 -9.67 31.50
C ASN A 77 3.93 -8.63 32.09
N LEU A 78 4.14 -7.49 31.41
CA LEU A 78 4.98 -6.40 31.91
C LEU A 78 4.42 -5.83 33.24
N ARG A 79 3.11 -5.56 33.30
CA ARG A 79 2.46 -5.08 34.51
C ARG A 79 2.56 -6.08 35.66
N ALA A 80 2.47 -7.38 35.40
CA ALA A 80 2.57 -8.43 36.40
C ALA A 80 3.96 -8.50 37.06
N ILE A 81 5.03 -8.08 36.40
CA ILE A 81 6.38 -7.97 36.96
C ILE A 81 6.68 -6.59 37.56
N GLY A 82 5.65 -5.73 37.72
CA GLY A 82 5.77 -4.42 38.36
C GLY A 82 6.22 -3.28 37.43
N VAL A 83 6.25 -3.48 36.08
CA VAL A 83 6.55 -2.44 35.12
C VAL A 83 5.35 -1.52 34.93
N GLU A 84 5.56 -0.22 35.03
CA GLU A 84 4.57 0.79 34.65
C GLU A 84 4.46 0.84 33.12
N VAL A 85 3.25 0.61 32.60
CA VAL A 85 2.99 0.62 31.17
C VAL A 85 1.90 1.62 30.81
N SER A 86 2.25 2.61 29.97
CA SER A 86 1.36 3.60 29.36
C SER A 86 1.09 3.19 27.91
N ASP A 87 0.04 2.42 27.67
CA ASP A 87 -0.37 1.92 26.36
C ASP A 87 -1.47 2.77 25.70
N ARG A 88 -2.07 3.69 26.48
CA ARG A 88 -3.15 4.57 26.02
C ARG A 88 -2.97 5.98 26.55
N ASP A 89 -3.50 6.94 25.78
CA ASP A 89 -3.59 8.34 26.19
C ASP A 89 -4.71 8.57 27.23
N GLU A 90 -4.87 9.81 27.66
CA GLU A 90 -5.91 10.22 28.63
C GLU A 90 -7.35 9.96 28.15
N LYS A 91 -7.55 9.81 26.84
CA LYS A 91 -8.85 9.51 26.21
C LYS A 91 -9.07 8.01 26.04
N GLY A 92 -8.15 7.16 26.49
CA GLY A 92 -8.19 5.72 26.35
C GLY A 92 -7.87 5.22 24.93
N GLN A 93 -7.29 6.08 24.07
CA GLN A 93 -6.85 5.73 22.74
C GLN A 93 -5.37 5.34 22.73
N GLN A 94 -4.98 4.46 21.80
CA GLN A 94 -3.58 4.14 21.58
C GLN A 94 -2.79 5.40 21.19
N TRP A 95 -1.57 5.55 21.70
CA TRP A 95 -0.69 6.66 21.36
C TRP A 95 -0.48 6.76 19.84
N ARG A 96 -0.80 7.90 19.26
CA ARG A 96 -0.67 8.16 17.81
C ARG A 96 0.26 9.34 17.57
N PHE A 97 1.08 9.18 16.55
CA PHE A 97 1.97 10.23 16.04
C PHE A 97 1.62 10.55 14.60
N ASN A 98 1.70 11.82 14.28
CA ASN A 98 1.53 12.36 12.93
C ASN A 98 2.71 13.27 12.60
N ALA A 99 3.17 13.18 11.35
CA ALA A 99 4.26 13.98 10.83
C ALA A 99 3.98 14.34 9.35
N VAL A 100 4.77 15.27 8.82
CA VAL A 100 4.69 15.72 7.41
C VAL A 100 3.24 16.06 7.04
N GLY A 101 2.67 17.08 7.71
CA GLY A 101 1.29 17.52 7.47
C GLY A 101 0.21 16.47 7.77
N GLY A 102 0.49 15.45 8.59
CA GLY A 102 -0.43 14.35 8.89
C GLY A 102 -0.35 13.18 7.90
N HIS A 103 0.40 13.32 6.81
CA HIS A 103 0.51 12.28 5.77
C HIS A 103 1.36 11.07 6.17
N VAL A 104 2.11 11.18 7.26
CA VAL A 104 2.95 10.13 7.83
C VAL A 104 2.57 9.95 9.28
N GLY A 105 2.49 8.71 9.77
CA GLY A 105 2.16 8.49 11.16
C GLY A 105 2.18 7.02 11.56
N GLY A 106 1.78 6.78 12.80
CA GLY A 106 1.65 5.43 13.33
C GLY A 106 1.14 5.43 14.77
N SER A 107 0.77 4.25 15.23
CA SER A 107 0.39 4.01 16.62
C SER A 107 1.51 3.24 17.31
N MET A 108 1.93 3.72 18.47
CA MET A 108 2.93 3.08 19.32
C MET A 108 2.22 2.06 20.22
N ASP A 109 2.84 0.90 20.47
CA ASP A 109 2.25 -0.13 21.32
C ASP A 109 2.21 0.29 22.80
N GLY A 110 3.06 1.25 23.19
CA GLY A 110 3.08 1.86 24.51
C GLY A 110 4.44 2.43 24.88
N ALA A 111 4.52 2.94 26.11
CA ALA A 111 5.77 3.30 26.78
C ALA A 111 5.85 2.60 28.14
N ALA A 112 7.07 2.24 28.59
CA ALA A 112 7.28 1.52 29.83
C ALA A 112 8.37 2.16 30.69
N LEU A 113 8.15 2.19 32.02
CA LEU A 113 9.11 2.54 33.06
C LEU A 113 9.22 1.39 34.05
N GLY A 114 10.42 1.14 34.56
CA GLY A 114 10.64 0.07 35.54
C GLY A 114 11.08 -1.26 34.92
N LEU A 115 11.51 -1.25 33.66
CA LEU A 115 12.08 -2.45 33.04
C LEU A 115 13.33 -2.92 33.77
N PRO A 116 13.52 -4.24 34.03
CA PRO A 116 14.66 -4.77 34.77
C PRO A 116 16.02 -4.28 34.26
N GLU A 117 16.18 -4.14 32.95
CA GLU A 117 17.43 -3.73 32.33
C GLU A 117 17.75 -2.23 32.52
N ALA A 118 16.73 -1.39 32.79
CA ALA A 118 16.89 0.04 33.04
C ALA A 118 15.70 0.64 33.78
N PRO A 119 15.56 0.42 35.10
CA PRO A 119 14.34 0.69 35.83
C PRO A 119 14.00 2.17 36.02
N LYS A 120 14.92 3.07 35.72
CA LYS A 120 14.71 4.53 35.84
C LYS A 120 14.52 5.24 34.47
N THR A 121 14.42 4.49 33.36
CA THR A 121 14.36 5.05 32.01
C THR A 121 13.07 4.64 31.34
N TRP A 122 12.37 5.61 30.75
CA TRP A 122 11.24 5.34 29.88
C TRP A 122 11.70 4.73 28.55
N HIS A 123 10.97 3.73 28.06
CA HIS A 123 11.21 3.05 26.80
C HIS A 123 9.94 3.04 25.95
N VAL A 124 10.05 3.32 24.65
CA VAL A 124 9.05 2.96 23.66
C VAL A 124 8.90 1.43 23.66
N LEU A 125 7.69 0.93 23.65
CA LEU A 125 7.41 -0.50 23.47
C LEU A 125 7.10 -0.80 22.01
N GLU A 126 7.66 -1.89 21.50
CA GLU A 126 7.36 -2.45 20.19
C GLU A 126 7.21 -3.96 20.31
N PHE A 127 6.01 -4.46 20.03
CA PHE A 127 5.65 -5.88 20.17
C PHE A 127 5.54 -6.54 18.80
N LYS A 128 6.12 -7.72 18.70
CA LYS A 128 6.04 -8.52 17.45
C LYS A 128 5.84 -9.99 17.76
N THR A 129 5.29 -10.70 16.78
CA THR A 129 5.25 -12.17 16.76
C THR A 129 6.07 -12.68 15.58
N ALA A 130 6.76 -13.79 15.73
CA ALA A 130 7.60 -14.37 14.69
C ALA A 130 7.49 -15.89 14.68
N ASN A 131 7.73 -16.53 13.51
CA ASN A 131 7.97 -17.96 13.46
C ASN A 131 9.37 -18.30 14.02
N ALA A 132 9.62 -19.56 14.35
CA ALA A 132 10.86 -20.01 14.97
C ALA A 132 12.13 -19.59 14.19
N LYS A 133 12.11 -19.68 12.85
CA LYS A 133 13.25 -19.28 12.01
C LYS A 133 13.56 -17.78 12.13
N SER A 134 12.54 -16.95 12.05
CA SER A 134 12.68 -15.49 12.16
C SER A 134 13.07 -15.06 13.58
N PHE A 135 12.49 -15.70 14.59
CA PHE A 135 12.82 -15.51 16.00
C PHE A 135 14.29 -15.83 16.27
N ALA A 136 14.78 -17.01 15.87
CA ALA A 136 16.18 -17.39 16.03
C ALA A 136 17.16 -16.42 15.34
N ALA A 137 16.78 -15.87 14.19
CA ALA A 137 17.59 -14.86 13.51
C ALA A 137 17.70 -13.57 14.32
N MET A 138 16.60 -13.12 14.94
CA MET A 138 16.59 -11.92 15.80
C MET A 138 17.42 -12.14 17.07
N VAL A 139 17.26 -13.28 17.75
CA VAL A 139 18.09 -13.63 18.93
C VAL A 139 19.59 -13.64 18.60
N LYS A 140 19.96 -14.12 17.41
CA LYS A 140 21.36 -14.27 16.99
C LYS A 140 22.00 -12.96 16.51
N LYS A 141 21.27 -12.14 15.74
CA LYS A 141 21.83 -10.98 15.03
C LYS A 141 21.34 -9.63 15.55
N GLY A 142 20.37 -9.64 16.44
CA GLY A 142 19.64 -8.43 16.85
C GLY A 142 18.59 -7.98 15.82
N VAL A 143 17.71 -7.08 16.25
CA VAL A 143 16.60 -6.56 15.44
C VAL A 143 17.11 -5.68 14.29
N LYS A 144 18.14 -4.88 14.51
CA LYS A 144 18.71 -3.96 13.48
C LYS A 144 19.09 -4.71 12.22
N ASP A 145 19.80 -5.83 12.35
CA ASP A 145 20.32 -6.61 11.22
C ASP A 145 19.28 -7.60 10.65
N SER A 146 18.43 -8.15 11.52
CA SER A 146 17.46 -9.18 11.11
C SER A 146 16.10 -8.61 10.65
N LYS A 147 15.70 -7.45 11.17
CA LYS A 147 14.44 -6.76 10.91
C LYS A 147 14.62 -5.23 10.84
N PRO A 148 15.37 -4.72 9.87
CA PRO A 148 15.70 -3.29 9.79
C PRO A 148 14.45 -2.39 9.75
N GLN A 149 13.33 -2.85 9.20
CA GLN A 149 12.06 -2.09 9.21
C GLN A 149 11.50 -1.90 10.62
N HIS A 150 11.55 -2.93 11.49
CA HIS A 150 11.12 -2.80 12.88
C HIS A 150 12.05 -1.85 13.65
N TRP A 151 13.36 -1.95 13.40
CA TRP A 151 14.32 -1.03 14.00
C TRP A 151 14.07 0.42 13.57
N SER A 152 13.84 0.67 12.28
CA SER A 152 13.48 2.00 11.75
C SER A 152 12.17 2.52 12.33
N GLN A 153 11.17 1.67 12.51
CA GLN A 153 9.90 2.04 13.15
C GLN A 153 10.11 2.53 14.58
N MET A 154 10.94 1.85 15.37
CA MET A 154 11.27 2.27 16.73
C MET A 154 12.06 3.59 16.75
N GLN A 155 12.96 3.83 15.80
CA GLN A 155 13.66 5.12 15.70
C GLN A 155 12.69 6.28 15.48
N LEU A 156 11.67 6.10 14.64
CA LEU A 156 10.63 7.10 14.43
C LEU A 156 9.82 7.34 15.70
N TYR A 157 9.36 6.29 16.38
CA TYR A 157 8.59 6.44 17.61
C TYR A 157 9.40 7.08 18.74
N MET A 158 10.67 6.71 18.91
CA MET A 158 11.54 7.35 19.90
C MET A 158 11.70 8.85 19.61
N GLY A 159 11.98 9.23 18.36
CA GLY A 159 12.11 10.64 17.97
C GLY A 159 10.82 11.43 18.17
N TRP A 160 9.66 10.89 17.84
CA TRP A 160 8.37 11.55 18.01
C TRP A 160 7.93 11.63 19.47
N ALA A 161 8.22 10.59 20.27
CA ALA A 161 7.89 10.54 21.70
C ALA A 161 8.90 11.33 22.57
N GLY A 162 10.05 11.74 22.03
CA GLY A 162 11.14 12.35 22.79
C GLY A 162 11.80 11.38 23.77
N LEU A 163 11.84 10.09 23.45
CA LEU A 163 12.44 9.03 24.27
C LEU A 163 13.72 8.50 23.62
N ASP A 164 14.74 8.21 24.43
CA ASP A 164 16.04 7.76 23.98
C ASP A 164 16.20 6.24 23.91
N ARG A 165 15.18 5.51 24.30
CA ARG A 165 15.24 4.04 24.38
C ARG A 165 13.93 3.41 23.91
N ALA A 166 14.07 2.23 23.29
CA ALA A 166 12.94 1.35 23.03
C ALA A 166 13.21 -0.05 23.59
N MET A 167 12.16 -0.75 23.94
CA MET A 167 12.16 -2.16 24.30
C MET A 167 11.38 -2.92 23.23
N TYR A 168 12.11 -3.73 22.48
CA TYR A 168 11.56 -4.65 21.50
C TYR A 168 11.26 -5.98 22.17
N LEU A 169 10.01 -6.43 22.11
CA LEU A 169 9.58 -7.73 22.62
C LEU A 169 8.99 -8.55 21.48
N VAL A 170 9.56 -9.74 21.24
CA VAL A 170 9.06 -10.65 20.21
C VAL A 170 8.71 -12.00 20.79
N VAL A 171 7.53 -12.51 20.41
CA VAL A 171 7.04 -13.84 20.78
C VAL A 171 7.26 -14.80 19.63
N ASN A 172 7.89 -15.95 19.91
CA ASN A 172 7.95 -17.07 19.01
C ASN A 172 6.59 -17.78 18.98
N LYS A 173 5.85 -17.71 17.86
CA LYS A 173 4.53 -18.31 17.73
C LYS A 173 4.51 -19.84 17.80
N ASP A 174 5.66 -20.47 17.59
CA ASP A 174 5.77 -21.93 17.53
C ASP A 174 6.08 -22.53 18.90
N THR A 175 6.70 -21.76 19.83
CA THR A 175 7.15 -22.25 21.14
C THR A 175 6.67 -21.40 22.32
N ASP A 176 6.10 -20.21 22.05
CA ASP A 176 5.71 -19.19 23.03
C ASP A 176 6.90 -18.57 23.80
N ASP A 177 8.14 -18.81 23.38
CA ASP A 177 9.32 -18.13 23.91
C ASP A 177 9.26 -16.63 23.66
N ILE A 178 9.82 -15.83 24.59
CA ILE A 178 9.92 -14.38 24.48
C ILE A 178 11.39 -13.98 24.41
N HIS A 179 11.71 -13.07 23.49
CA HIS A 179 12.99 -12.39 23.42
C HIS A 179 12.79 -10.89 23.60
N SER A 180 13.64 -10.27 24.43
CA SER A 180 13.70 -8.82 24.64
C SER A 180 15.01 -8.24 24.13
N GLU A 181 14.95 -7.07 23.48
CA GLU A 181 16.13 -6.33 23.02
C GLU A 181 15.94 -4.83 23.28
N ARG A 182 16.90 -4.23 24.01
CA ARG A 182 16.93 -2.76 24.19
C ARG A 182 17.56 -2.08 22.99
N ILE A 183 16.88 -1.07 22.48
CA ILE A 183 17.31 -0.28 21.33
C ILE A 183 17.61 1.14 21.78
N GLU A 184 18.73 1.69 21.34
CA GLU A 184 19.10 3.07 21.56
C GLU A 184 18.64 3.95 20.41
N PHE A 185 18.30 5.22 20.72
CA PHE A 185 17.93 6.21 19.74
C PHE A 185 19.14 6.61 18.88
N ASP A 186 18.98 6.52 17.57
CA ASP A 186 19.92 6.97 16.57
C ASP A 186 19.34 8.22 15.87
N ARG A 187 19.77 9.39 16.29
CA ARG A 187 19.32 10.66 15.75
C ARG A 187 19.54 10.77 14.24
N LYS A 188 20.66 10.24 13.72
CA LYS A 188 20.94 10.30 12.28
C LYS A 188 19.95 9.45 11.49
N GLU A 189 19.59 8.29 12.01
CA GLU A 189 18.59 7.44 11.36
C GLU A 189 17.19 8.06 11.42
N PHE A 190 16.80 8.64 12.54
CA PHE A 190 15.53 9.38 12.65
C PHE A 190 15.45 10.51 11.63
N ASP A 191 16.48 11.36 11.54
CA ASP A 191 16.52 12.47 10.59
C ASP A 191 16.47 11.95 9.14
N ARG A 192 17.22 10.91 8.82
CA ARG A 192 17.19 10.26 7.50
C ARG A 192 15.81 9.75 7.12
N LEU A 193 15.10 9.09 8.06
CA LEU A 193 13.75 8.58 7.84
C LEU A 193 12.73 9.71 7.71
N TYR A 194 12.88 10.77 8.49
CA TYR A 194 12.02 11.96 8.43
C TYR A 194 12.15 12.68 7.09
N ASP A 195 13.38 12.94 6.64
CA ASP A 195 13.67 13.53 5.33
C ASP A 195 13.14 12.65 4.19
N ARG A 196 13.28 11.34 4.32
CA ARG A 196 12.72 10.36 3.38
C ARG A 196 11.19 10.46 3.31
N ALA A 197 10.54 10.51 4.47
CA ALA A 197 9.10 10.68 4.56
C ALA A 197 8.64 11.95 3.84
N HIS A 198 9.35 13.06 4.07
CA HIS A 198 9.07 14.34 3.41
C HIS A 198 9.21 14.22 1.88
N ARG A 199 10.31 13.63 1.38
CA ARG A 199 10.50 13.42 -0.07
C ARG A 199 9.41 12.55 -0.69
N ILE A 200 8.94 11.50 0.01
CA ILE A 200 7.87 10.63 -0.48
C ILE A 200 6.56 11.39 -0.61
N VAL A 201 6.21 12.19 0.40
CA VAL A 201 4.95 12.95 0.43
C VAL A 201 4.94 14.06 -0.62
N THR A 202 6.02 14.84 -0.72
CA THR A 202 6.09 16.00 -1.62
C THR A 202 6.54 15.68 -3.03
N GLY A 203 7.10 14.47 -3.24
CA GLY A 203 7.62 14.06 -4.54
C GLY A 203 6.54 13.92 -5.60
N VAL A 204 6.72 14.59 -6.74
CA VAL A 204 5.83 14.50 -7.90
C VAL A 204 6.10 13.24 -8.72
N GLU A 205 7.28 12.66 -8.58
CA GLU A 205 7.73 11.45 -9.28
C GLU A 205 8.26 10.41 -8.28
N PRO A 206 8.09 9.11 -8.57
CA PRO A 206 8.67 8.06 -7.77
C PRO A 206 10.18 7.99 -7.98
N ALA A 207 10.92 7.59 -6.96
CA ALA A 207 12.32 7.23 -7.10
C ALA A 207 12.54 6.15 -8.17
N ILE A 208 13.77 6.00 -8.65
CA ILE A 208 14.15 4.92 -9.56
C ILE A 208 13.84 3.55 -8.98
N THR A 209 13.73 2.52 -9.80
CA THR A 209 13.55 1.13 -9.36
C THR A 209 14.77 0.66 -8.57
N LEU A 210 14.53 -0.13 -7.52
CA LEU A 210 15.62 -0.66 -6.68
C LEU A 210 16.50 -1.66 -7.45
N GLY A 211 15.87 -2.51 -8.27
CA GLY A 211 16.56 -3.47 -9.13
C GLY A 211 16.47 -3.09 -10.60
N GLU A 212 17.35 -3.66 -11.41
CA GLU A 212 17.39 -3.44 -12.86
C GLU A 212 16.25 -4.17 -13.59
N ASN A 213 15.74 -5.27 -13.00
CA ASN A 213 14.70 -6.10 -13.60
C ASN A 213 13.77 -6.72 -12.54
N ALA A 214 12.72 -7.38 -13.00
CA ALA A 214 11.68 -8.00 -12.18
C ALA A 214 12.18 -9.18 -11.33
N GLU A 215 13.31 -9.80 -11.68
CA GLU A 215 13.88 -10.95 -10.97
C GLU A 215 14.79 -10.55 -9.81
N TYR A 216 15.09 -9.26 -9.66
CA TYR A 216 15.80 -8.77 -8.48
C TYR A 216 15.06 -9.20 -7.20
N PHE A 217 15.78 -9.73 -6.21
CA PHE A 217 15.20 -10.42 -5.05
C PHE A 217 14.06 -9.64 -4.38
N SER A 218 14.25 -8.36 -4.10
CA SER A 218 13.25 -7.52 -3.45
C SER A 218 12.10 -7.10 -4.38
N CYS A 219 12.30 -7.17 -5.70
CA CYS A 219 11.27 -6.82 -6.68
C CYS A 219 10.40 -8.03 -7.07
N LYS A 220 10.94 -9.23 -7.03
CA LYS A 220 10.28 -10.48 -7.45
C LYS A 220 8.92 -10.71 -6.79
N TYR A 221 8.80 -10.39 -5.51
CA TYR A 221 7.57 -10.55 -4.71
C TYR A 221 6.90 -9.22 -4.35
N CYS A 222 7.34 -8.13 -4.97
CA CYS A 222 6.78 -6.80 -4.74
C CYS A 222 5.41 -6.67 -5.41
N ARG A 223 4.41 -6.15 -4.69
CA ARG A 223 3.07 -5.91 -5.25
C ARG A 223 3.06 -4.95 -6.44
N PHE A 224 4.07 -4.09 -6.55
CA PHE A 224 4.22 -3.11 -7.64
C PHE A 224 5.12 -3.62 -8.77
N LYS A 225 5.48 -4.91 -8.79
CA LYS A 225 6.38 -5.49 -9.79
C LYS A 225 5.93 -5.16 -11.22
N ASP A 226 4.65 -5.40 -11.52
CA ASP A 226 4.12 -5.24 -12.88
C ASP A 226 3.98 -3.77 -13.30
N GLN A 227 3.78 -2.85 -12.34
CA GLN A 227 3.84 -1.41 -12.58
C GLN A 227 5.28 -0.90 -12.81
N CYS A 228 6.27 -1.56 -12.21
CA CYS A 228 7.68 -1.20 -12.36
C CYS A 228 8.33 -1.78 -13.61
N TYR A 229 7.95 -3.00 -14.02
CA TYR A 229 8.67 -3.77 -15.05
C TYR A 229 7.79 -4.29 -16.18
N ALA A 230 6.46 -4.23 -16.05
CA ALA A 230 5.50 -4.56 -17.10
C ALA A 230 4.63 -3.33 -17.45
N THR A 231 3.47 -3.57 -18.01
CA THR A 231 2.57 -2.50 -18.51
C THR A 231 1.32 -2.30 -17.65
N GLU A 232 1.33 -2.77 -16.38
CA GLU A 232 0.21 -2.57 -15.48
C GLU A 232 0.04 -1.07 -15.18
N ALA A 233 -1.13 -0.53 -15.47
CA ALA A 233 -1.46 0.84 -15.13
C ALA A 233 -1.87 0.96 -13.65
N PRO A 234 -1.69 2.13 -13.01
CA PRO A 234 -2.10 2.33 -11.63
C PRO A 234 -3.62 2.31 -11.49
N GLN A 235 -4.11 2.02 -10.28
CA GLN A 235 -5.52 2.13 -9.94
C GLN A 235 -6.00 3.59 -10.03
N VAL A 236 -7.25 3.76 -10.46
CA VAL A 236 -7.90 5.07 -10.54
C VAL A 236 -8.37 5.49 -9.15
N ASN A 237 -7.75 6.53 -8.62
CA ASN A 237 -8.10 7.20 -7.39
C ASN A 237 -7.48 8.61 -7.39
N CYS A 238 -7.91 9.53 -6.51
CA CYS A 238 -7.39 10.89 -6.57
C CYS A 238 -5.88 10.98 -6.34
N ARG A 239 -5.26 10.05 -5.60
CA ARG A 239 -3.81 10.10 -5.32
C ARG A 239 -2.94 9.70 -6.51
N THR A 240 -3.51 9.02 -7.51
CA THR A 240 -2.87 8.74 -8.81
C THR A 240 -3.23 9.76 -9.88
N CYS A 241 -4.00 10.80 -9.51
CA CYS A 241 -4.43 11.88 -10.40
C CYS A 241 -3.43 13.04 -10.40
N CYS A 242 -3.13 13.60 -11.59
CA CYS A 242 -2.23 14.75 -11.72
C CYS A 242 -2.80 16.05 -11.12
N HIS A 243 -4.12 16.13 -10.89
CA HIS A 243 -4.79 17.30 -10.27
C HIS A 243 -4.76 17.28 -8.74
N SER A 244 -4.25 16.22 -8.13
CA SER A 244 -4.35 16.04 -6.68
C SER A 244 -3.01 16.27 -5.99
N THR A 245 -3.02 17.12 -4.97
CA THR A 245 -1.84 17.52 -4.20
C THR A 245 -2.01 17.18 -2.72
N PRO A 246 -1.03 16.53 -2.07
CA PRO A 246 -1.01 16.40 -0.63
C PRO A 246 -0.61 17.74 0.00
N GLU A 247 -1.47 18.29 0.85
CA GLU A 247 -1.23 19.55 1.53
C GLU A 247 -0.46 19.31 2.84
N LEU A 248 0.49 20.21 3.16
CA LEU A 248 1.33 20.08 4.36
C LEU A 248 0.84 20.87 5.56
N ASP A 249 -0.31 21.52 5.45
CA ASP A 249 -0.90 22.38 6.48
C ASP A 249 -1.59 21.64 7.64
N GLY A 250 -1.52 20.30 7.65
CA GLY A 250 -2.04 19.43 8.71
C GLY A 250 -3.18 18.50 8.23
N ASP A 251 -3.57 17.57 9.09
CA ASP A 251 -4.70 16.65 8.94
C ASP A 251 -4.69 15.74 7.70
N ALA A 252 -3.51 15.48 7.11
CA ALA A 252 -3.35 14.65 5.92
C ALA A 252 -4.26 15.06 4.75
N LYS A 253 -4.50 16.35 4.60
CA LYS A 253 -5.38 16.94 3.61
C LYS A 253 -4.86 16.73 2.19
N TRP A 254 -5.77 16.48 1.27
CA TRP A 254 -5.50 16.48 -0.17
C TRP A 254 -6.41 17.49 -0.86
N SER A 255 -5.87 18.27 -1.76
CA SER A 255 -6.62 19.19 -2.60
C SER A 255 -6.75 18.68 -4.04
N CYS A 256 -7.74 19.20 -4.76
CA CYS A 256 -7.95 18.94 -6.19
C CYS A 256 -7.97 20.27 -6.95
N ALA A 257 -7.01 20.48 -7.85
CA ALA A 257 -6.91 21.67 -8.67
C ALA A 257 -8.06 21.79 -9.69
N GLU A 258 -8.51 20.65 -10.26
CA GLU A 258 -9.61 20.62 -11.24
C GLU A 258 -10.94 21.05 -10.61
N HIS A 259 -11.28 20.48 -9.44
CA HIS A 259 -12.53 20.79 -8.75
C HIS A 259 -12.41 21.92 -7.71
N LYS A 260 -11.21 22.49 -7.54
CA LYS A 260 -10.90 23.60 -6.62
C LYS A 260 -11.43 23.37 -5.20
N LYS A 261 -11.18 22.19 -4.66
CA LYS A 261 -11.66 21.77 -3.33
C LYS A 261 -10.72 20.83 -2.62
N ASP A 262 -10.88 20.74 -1.31
CA ASP A 262 -10.30 19.67 -0.50
C ASP A 262 -11.03 18.35 -0.73
N LEU A 263 -10.30 17.24 -0.65
CA LEU A 263 -10.79 15.89 -0.92
C LEU A 263 -10.95 15.11 0.38
N THR A 264 -12.15 14.63 0.67
CA THR A 264 -12.36 13.63 1.72
C THR A 264 -11.66 12.31 1.35
N VAL A 265 -11.39 11.44 2.34
CA VAL A 265 -10.77 10.12 2.10
C VAL A 265 -11.61 9.27 1.15
N ASP A 266 -12.93 9.34 1.25
CA ASP A 266 -13.83 8.58 0.38
C ASP A 266 -13.81 9.09 -1.06
N GLU A 267 -13.73 10.42 -1.27
CA GLU A 267 -13.53 10.99 -2.60
C GLU A 267 -12.19 10.59 -3.18
N GLN A 268 -11.12 10.62 -2.35
CA GLN A 268 -9.80 10.16 -2.79
C GLN A 268 -9.85 8.72 -3.29
N ARG A 269 -10.56 7.82 -2.60
CA ARG A 269 -10.68 6.39 -2.98
C ARG A 269 -11.45 6.17 -4.27
N LYS A 270 -12.53 6.93 -4.48
CA LYS A 270 -13.43 6.75 -5.63
C LYS A 270 -12.83 7.29 -6.94
N GLY A 271 -12.00 8.34 -6.86
CA GLY A 271 -11.64 9.10 -8.04
C GLY A 271 -12.87 9.77 -8.70
N CYS A 272 -12.72 10.29 -9.89
CA CYS A 272 -13.81 10.90 -10.66
C CYS A 272 -13.59 10.71 -12.18
N ARG A 273 -14.55 11.11 -13.00
CA ARG A 273 -14.46 11.04 -14.47
C ARG A 273 -13.40 11.97 -15.06
N ASP A 274 -13.07 13.06 -14.34
CA ASP A 274 -12.05 14.04 -14.78
C ASP A 274 -10.64 13.62 -14.31
N HIS A 275 -10.49 12.41 -13.76
CA HIS A 275 -9.21 11.86 -13.37
C HIS A 275 -8.27 11.77 -14.58
N ARG A 276 -7.02 12.21 -14.36
CA ARG A 276 -5.91 12.04 -15.30
C ARG A 276 -4.75 11.40 -14.55
N HIS A 277 -4.28 10.27 -15.06
CA HIS A 277 -3.13 9.62 -14.43
C HIS A 277 -1.93 10.56 -14.37
N ILE A 278 -1.17 10.52 -13.27
CA ILE A 278 0.16 11.13 -13.23
C ILE A 278 0.99 10.49 -14.35
N PRO A 279 1.49 11.26 -15.34
CA PRO A 279 2.07 10.71 -16.56
C PRO A 279 3.18 9.69 -16.33
N VAL A 280 4.05 9.89 -15.34
CA VAL A 280 5.16 8.97 -15.03
C VAL A 280 4.68 7.58 -14.62
N LEU A 281 3.45 7.44 -14.10
CA LEU A 281 2.86 6.15 -13.75
C LEU A 281 2.52 5.29 -14.97
N MET A 282 2.34 5.90 -16.14
CA MET A 282 2.09 5.21 -17.41
C MET A 282 3.36 5.02 -18.23
N GLY A 283 4.49 5.49 -17.74
CA GLY A 283 5.76 5.59 -18.48
C GLY A 283 6.31 4.27 -19.05
N ARG A 284 5.76 3.11 -18.66
CA ARG A 284 6.15 1.80 -19.23
C ARG A 284 5.53 1.53 -20.60
N PHE A 285 4.34 2.07 -20.88
CA PHE A 285 3.64 1.81 -22.13
C PHE A 285 3.26 3.08 -22.89
N ALA A 286 3.33 4.26 -22.25
CA ALA A 286 2.94 5.52 -22.84
C ALA A 286 3.93 6.63 -22.48
N GLU A 287 4.09 7.60 -23.38
CA GLU A 287 4.85 8.82 -23.22
C GLU A 287 3.92 10.01 -23.42
N LEU A 288 3.94 10.98 -22.50
CA LEU A 288 3.18 12.20 -22.65
C LEU A 288 3.79 13.04 -23.77
N VAL A 289 2.98 13.35 -24.79
CA VAL A 289 3.37 14.14 -25.95
C VAL A 289 2.88 15.58 -25.83
N ASP A 290 1.64 15.76 -25.34
CA ASP A 290 1.02 17.07 -25.21
C ASP A 290 0.04 17.12 -24.03
N ALA A 291 -0.07 18.30 -23.44
CA ALA A 291 -1.05 18.59 -22.39
C ALA A 291 -1.56 20.02 -22.58
N ASN A 292 -2.87 20.20 -22.62
CA ASN A 292 -3.48 21.50 -22.82
C ASN A 292 -4.33 21.96 -21.63
N GLU A 293 -4.75 23.23 -21.66
CA GLU A 293 -5.54 23.87 -20.61
C GLU A 293 -6.93 23.25 -20.42
N ASN A 294 -7.43 22.48 -21.39
CA ASN A 294 -8.73 21.81 -21.32
C ASN A 294 -8.66 20.41 -20.70
N ASN A 295 -7.62 20.13 -19.91
CA ASN A 295 -7.41 18.82 -19.27
C ASN A 295 -7.30 17.66 -20.29
N LEU A 296 -6.84 17.96 -21.50
CA LEU A 296 -6.56 16.97 -22.54
C LEU A 296 -5.09 16.57 -22.47
N LEU A 297 -4.83 15.30 -22.21
CA LEU A 297 -3.50 14.71 -22.26
C LEU A 297 -3.40 13.78 -23.46
N THR A 298 -2.42 14.03 -24.32
CA THR A 298 -2.11 13.20 -25.47
C THR A 298 -0.86 12.38 -25.20
N TYR A 299 -0.97 11.08 -25.36
CA TYR A 299 0.12 10.15 -25.15
C TYR A 299 0.48 9.44 -26.45
N ARG A 300 1.76 9.10 -26.58
CA ARG A 300 2.26 8.16 -27.57
C ARG A 300 2.42 6.79 -26.93
N ASN A 301 1.78 5.79 -27.52
CA ASN A 301 1.93 4.39 -27.12
C ASN A 301 3.31 3.87 -27.54
N LYS A 302 4.14 3.46 -26.60
CA LYS A 302 5.52 3.00 -26.83
C LYS A 302 5.61 1.65 -27.57
N MET A 303 4.50 0.92 -27.68
CA MET A 303 4.45 -0.38 -28.35
C MET A 303 4.07 -0.24 -29.83
N THR A 304 3.25 0.75 -30.15
CA THR A 304 2.69 0.92 -31.50
C THR A 304 3.05 2.23 -32.16
N GLU A 305 3.71 3.16 -31.44
CA GLU A 305 4.01 4.54 -31.85
C GLU A 305 2.77 5.39 -32.18
N LYS A 306 1.55 4.85 -31.99
CA LYS A 306 0.29 5.56 -32.22
C LYS A 306 -0.03 6.47 -31.04
N GLU A 307 -0.73 7.57 -31.32
CA GLU A 307 -1.18 8.51 -30.29
C GLU A 307 -2.59 8.20 -29.80
N PHE A 308 -2.84 8.42 -28.51
CA PHE A 308 -4.16 8.34 -27.91
C PHE A 308 -4.38 9.46 -26.90
N GLN A 309 -5.64 9.86 -26.72
CA GLN A 309 -6.02 10.95 -25.83
C GLN A 309 -6.75 10.41 -24.59
N GLN A 310 -6.37 10.91 -23.42
CA GLN A 310 -7.00 10.52 -22.16
C GLN A 310 -8.43 11.09 -21.97
N THR A 311 -8.98 11.80 -22.94
CA THR A 311 -10.41 12.15 -23.01
C THR A 311 -11.21 11.13 -23.82
N VAL A 312 -10.60 10.53 -24.85
CA VAL A 312 -11.20 9.43 -25.62
C VAL A 312 -11.19 8.13 -24.79
N TYR A 313 -10.08 7.87 -24.13
CA TYR A 313 -9.96 6.77 -23.16
C TYR A 313 -10.00 7.34 -21.76
N SER A 314 -11.00 6.97 -20.95
CA SER A 314 -11.02 7.30 -19.53
C SER A 314 -9.85 6.65 -18.81
N SER A 315 -9.45 7.19 -17.65
CA SER A 315 -8.41 6.56 -16.83
C SER A 315 -8.75 5.12 -16.45
N GLN A 316 -10.03 4.83 -16.20
CA GLN A 316 -10.48 3.48 -15.89
C GLN A 316 -10.28 2.54 -17.07
N GLU A 317 -10.62 2.96 -18.29
CA GLU A 317 -10.40 2.16 -19.49
C GLU A 317 -8.91 1.89 -19.73
N ILE A 318 -8.05 2.90 -19.51
CA ILE A 318 -6.59 2.71 -19.61
C ILE A 318 -6.12 1.68 -18.57
N THR A 319 -6.66 1.73 -17.36
CA THR A 319 -6.31 0.78 -16.29
C THR A 319 -6.79 -0.63 -16.62
N ASP A 320 -8.02 -0.78 -17.08
CA ASP A 320 -8.65 -2.07 -17.39
C ASP A 320 -8.17 -2.70 -18.70
N CYS A 321 -7.62 -1.91 -19.61
CA CYS A 321 -7.07 -2.39 -20.88
C CYS A 321 -5.88 -3.34 -20.61
N GLN A 322 -6.05 -4.63 -20.85
CA GLN A 322 -4.98 -5.62 -20.63
C GLN A 322 -3.91 -5.51 -21.70
N ASP A 323 -4.32 -5.47 -22.97
CA ASP A 323 -3.40 -5.23 -24.09
C ASP A 323 -3.23 -3.75 -24.36
N LYS A 324 -2.18 -3.15 -23.82
CA LYS A 324 -1.89 -1.72 -23.98
C LYS A 324 -1.61 -1.31 -25.44
N ALA A 325 -1.29 -2.24 -26.34
CA ALA A 325 -1.11 -1.95 -27.78
C ALA A 325 -2.38 -1.41 -28.44
N MET A 326 -3.55 -1.68 -27.86
CA MET A 326 -4.84 -1.17 -28.36
C MET A 326 -5.08 0.31 -28.11
N LEU A 327 -4.40 0.91 -27.14
CA LEU A 327 -4.55 2.33 -26.87
C LEU A 327 -3.97 3.12 -28.07
N GLY A 328 -4.86 3.84 -28.78
CA GLY A 328 -4.54 4.53 -30.01
C GLY A 328 -4.70 3.69 -31.29
N ASP A 329 -5.16 2.44 -31.21
CA ASP A 329 -5.49 1.66 -32.40
C ASP A 329 -6.65 2.29 -33.18
N ASP A 330 -6.55 2.32 -34.51
CA ASP A 330 -7.50 3.03 -35.40
C ASP A 330 -8.90 2.42 -35.33
N LEU A 331 -8.99 1.08 -35.25
CA LEU A 331 -10.27 0.39 -35.13
C LEU A 331 -10.87 0.63 -33.73
N ALA A 332 -10.06 0.55 -32.66
CA ALA A 332 -10.50 0.81 -31.29
C ALA A 332 -11.00 2.26 -31.15
N ASN A 333 -10.30 3.23 -31.73
CA ASN A 333 -10.72 4.64 -31.74
C ASN A 333 -12.03 4.83 -32.52
N ALA A 334 -12.17 4.24 -33.69
CA ALA A 334 -13.39 4.31 -34.50
C ALA A 334 -14.58 3.73 -33.73
N LEU A 335 -14.44 2.56 -33.13
CA LEU A 335 -15.51 1.93 -32.36
C LEU A 335 -15.90 2.76 -31.12
N LYS A 336 -14.95 3.41 -30.47
CA LYS A 336 -15.25 4.30 -29.34
C LYS A 336 -16.03 5.55 -29.76
N ILE A 337 -15.60 6.18 -30.84
CA ILE A 337 -16.19 7.45 -31.32
C ILE A 337 -17.55 7.20 -31.97
N GLU A 338 -17.66 6.19 -32.85
CA GLU A 338 -18.86 5.95 -33.65
C GLU A 338 -19.93 5.12 -32.88
N MET A 339 -19.53 4.24 -31.98
CA MET A 339 -20.41 3.28 -31.31
C MET A 339 -20.54 3.50 -29.79
N ASP A 340 -19.95 4.57 -29.24
CA ASP A 340 -19.88 4.81 -27.77
C ASP A 340 -19.39 3.56 -27.01
N ALA A 341 -18.44 2.82 -27.60
CA ALA A 341 -17.90 1.62 -27.01
C ALA A 341 -16.97 1.95 -25.84
N THR A 342 -16.87 1.07 -24.84
CA THR A 342 -15.93 1.18 -23.73
C THR A 342 -15.02 -0.01 -23.67
N VAL A 343 -13.75 0.21 -23.28
CA VAL A 343 -12.80 -0.86 -22.97
C VAL A 343 -13.07 -1.32 -21.54
N SER A 344 -13.23 -2.63 -21.35
CA SER A 344 -13.40 -3.21 -20.00
C SER A 344 -12.53 -4.45 -19.84
N ARG A 345 -12.26 -4.82 -18.57
CA ARG A 345 -11.76 -6.16 -18.28
C ARG A 345 -12.82 -7.15 -18.73
N GLY A 346 -12.45 -8.05 -19.65
CA GLY A 346 -13.35 -9.11 -20.09
C GLY A 346 -13.72 -10.02 -18.92
N SER A 347 -14.96 -9.97 -18.45
CA SER A 347 -15.49 -10.86 -17.42
C SER A 347 -16.09 -12.15 -17.98
N GLY A 348 -15.82 -12.49 -19.24
CA GLY A 348 -16.49 -13.59 -19.94
C GLY A 348 -15.60 -14.69 -20.51
N PHE A 349 -14.29 -14.67 -20.23
CA PHE A 349 -13.36 -15.63 -20.83
C PHE A 349 -12.55 -16.46 -19.81
N ASP A 350 -12.74 -16.27 -18.52
CA ASP A 350 -12.06 -17.07 -17.49
C ASP A 350 -12.43 -18.57 -17.54
N ASP A 351 -13.50 -18.93 -18.29
CA ASP A 351 -13.96 -20.31 -18.49
C ASP A 351 -13.66 -20.87 -19.92
N MET A 352 -12.90 -20.15 -20.76
CA MET A 352 -12.59 -20.65 -22.10
C MET A 352 -11.28 -21.47 -22.09
N PRO A 353 -11.23 -22.59 -22.84
CA PRO A 353 -10.02 -23.41 -22.94
C PRO A 353 -8.86 -22.63 -23.57
N ASP A 354 -7.64 -22.86 -23.07
CA ASP A 354 -6.39 -22.18 -23.45
C ASP A 354 -5.96 -22.33 -24.94
N ASP A 355 -6.69 -23.11 -25.71
CA ASP A 355 -6.38 -23.51 -27.09
C ASP A 355 -7.14 -22.72 -28.17
N LEU A 356 -7.90 -21.68 -27.81
CA LEU A 356 -8.53 -20.82 -28.83
C LEU A 356 -7.61 -19.69 -29.31
N PRO A 357 -7.45 -19.53 -30.65
CA PRO A 357 -6.42 -18.64 -31.23
C PRO A 357 -6.73 -17.14 -31.16
N TRP A 358 -7.75 -16.70 -30.42
CA TRP A 358 -8.13 -15.29 -30.36
C TRP A 358 -7.88 -14.67 -28.98
N GLN A 359 -6.88 -13.81 -28.88
CA GLN A 359 -6.52 -13.03 -27.69
C GLN A 359 -6.83 -11.53 -27.85
N GLY A 360 -7.87 -11.17 -28.58
CA GLY A 360 -8.26 -9.79 -28.77
C GLY A 360 -9.12 -9.24 -27.64
N PRO A 361 -9.16 -7.92 -27.43
CA PRO A 361 -9.96 -7.29 -26.38
C PRO A 361 -11.45 -7.33 -26.70
N ILE A 362 -12.25 -7.40 -25.65
CA ILE A 362 -13.70 -7.33 -25.76
C ILE A 362 -14.13 -5.88 -25.64
N ILE A 363 -14.80 -5.39 -26.69
CA ILE A 363 -15.46 -4.10 -26.66
C ILE A 363 -16.92 -4.34 -26.28
N VAL A 364 -17.33 -3.89 -25.09
CA VAL A 364 -18.70 -4.07 -24.58
C VAL A 364 -19.50 -2.79 -24.81
N LYS A 365 -20.65 -2.92 -25.46
CA LYS A 365 -21.60 -1.78 -25.61
C LYS A 365 -22.13 -1.36 -24.23
N LYS A 366 -22.22 -0.06 -23.98
CA LYS A 366 -22.93 0.44 -22.80
C LYS A 366 -24.37 -0.11 -22.77
N PRO A 367 -24.86 -0.57 -21.61
CA PRO A 367 -26.27 -0.88 -21.45
C PRO A 367 -27.10 0.38 -21.75
N LYS A 368 -28.10 0.28 -22.65
CA LYS A 368 -29.05 1.38 -22.86
C LYS A 368 -29.72 1.67 -21.53
N GLU A 369 -29.60 2.87 -21.01
CA GLU A 369 -30.40 3.33 -19.89
C GLU A 369 -31.87 3.09 -20.22
N ARG A 370 -32.57 2.26 -19.42
CA ARG A 370 -34.03 2.12 -19.51
C ARG A 370 -34.61 3.47 -19.11
N ALA A 371 -35.20 4.17 -20.09
CA ALA A 371 -36.00 5.35 -19.81
C ALA A 371 -37.04 4.98 -18.71
N LYS A 372 -36.93 5.64 -17.56
CA LYS A 372 -37.97 5.55 -16.53
C LYS A 372 -39.21 6.16 -17.13
N LYS A 373 -40.25 5.34 -17.32
CA LYS A 373 -41.63 5.79 -17.52
C LYS A 373 -42.23 6.22 -16.17
#